data_2f923d0a53542100220e9ea39a1de9c8
#
_entry.id   2f923d0a53542100220e9ea39a1de9c8
#
_cell.length_a   1.000
_cell.length_b   1.000
_cell.length_c   1.000
_cell.angle_alpha   90.00
_cell.angle_beta   90.00
_cell.angle_gamma   90.00
#
_symmetry.space_group_name_H-M   'P 1'
#
loop_
_entity.id
_entity.type
_entity.pdbx_description
1 polymer ?
#
loop_
_entity_poly.entity_id
_entity_poly.type
_entity_poly.pdbx_seq_one_letter_code
_entity_poly.pdbx_strand_id
1 'polypeptide(L)'
;GVRSWIYYAPVRSTGWTLAVVFPETELLENVRRLSMTMAAMGFVSILLLIAAVVYIASTITKPLRLLALATDEIASGNFDVDLPPVRSKDEVGMLAHDFQVMKEKLKEYIKNLTETTAAKERIQSELKMATDIQASLLPRLFPAFPDRPEFDIYASMDPAKEVGGDFYDFFFIDDTHLCFLIADVSGKGVPAALYMMVAKTLLKSEGQ
;
A
#
# COMPACT_ATOMS: atom_id res chain seq x y z
N GLY A 1 48.08 -33.14 59.35
CA GLY A 1 47.78 -34.55 59.20
C GLY A 1 46.79 -34.76 58.05
N VAL A 2 47.11 -35.64 57.13
CA VAL A 2 46.24 -36.04 56.03
C VAL A 2 45.19 -37.01 56.56
N ARG A 3 43.89 -36.73 56.36
CA ARG A 3 42.83 -37.67 56.72
C ARG A 3 42.96 -38.91 55.79
N SER A 4 42.99 -40.11 56.44
CA SER A 4 43.11 -41.39 55.73
C SER A 4 42.10 -42.39 56.27
N TRP A 5 41.50 -43.15 55.36
CA TRP A 5 40.66 -44.30 55.74
C TRP A 5 41.54 -45.50 55.94
N ILE A 6 41.39 -46.22 57.09
CA ILE A 6 42.13 -47.41 57.41
C ILE A 6 41.16 -48.57 57.45
N TYR A 7 41.35 -49.53 56.58
CA TYR A 7 40.66 -50.81 56.63
C TYR A 7 41.60 -51.89 57.18
N TYR A 8 41.15 -52.60 58.12
CA TYR A 8 41.96 -53.73 58.71
C TYR A 8 41.19 -55.01 58.73
N ALA A 9 41.86 -56.15 58.49
CA ALA A 9 41.32 -57.44 58.55
C ALA A 9 42.32 -58.42 59.19
N PRO A 10 41.89 -59.26 60.14
CA PRO A 10 42.76 -60.26 60.72
C PRO A 10 43.03 -61.46 59.79
N VAL A 11 44.30 -61.86 59.64
CA VAL A 11 44.72 -63.00 58.84
C VAL A 11 44.69 -64.23 59.78
N ARG A 12 43.68 -65.08 59.66
CA ARG A 12 43.37 -66.23 60.58
C ARG A 12 44.49 -67.25 60.69
N SER A 13 45.33 -67.44 59.68
CA SER A 13 46.39 -68.46 59.63
C SER A 13 47.68 -68.03 60.41
N THR A 14 47.89 -66.74 60.58
CA THR A 14 49.18 -66.21 61.13
C THR A 14 48.97 -65.36 62.39
N GLY A 15 47.72 -64.97 62.68
CA GLY A 15 47.43 -63.98 63.75
C GLY A 15 47.79 -62.51 63.43
N TRP A 16 48.18 -62.27 62.21
CA TRP A 16 48.55 -60.92 61.77
C TRP A 16 47.34 -60.10 61.34
N THR A 17 47.43 -58.81 61.48
CA THR A 17 46.39 -57.90 60.98
C THR A 17 46.92 -57.13 59.74
N LEU A 18 46.23 -57.29 58.61
CA LEU A 18 46.52 -56.53 57.43
C LEU A 18 45.76 -55.17 57.55
N ALA A 19 46.46 -54.10 57.47
CA ALA A 19 45.85 -52.77 57.40
C ALA A 19 46.16 -52.11 56.03
N VAL A 20 45.15 -51.62 55.35
CA VAL A 20 45.26 -50.88 54.09
C VAL A 20 44.83 -49.45 54.37
N VAL A 21 45.73 -48.50 54.10
CA VAL A 21 45.53 -47.06 54.35
C VAL A 21 45.25 -46.36 52.99
N PHE A 22 44.09 -45.75 52.87
CA PHE A 22 43.70 -44.97 51.68
C PHE A 22 43.68 -43.46 52.05
N PRO A 23 44.59 -42.65 51.53
CA PRO A 23 44.54 -41.19 51.72
C PRO A 23 43.28 -40.63 51.07
N GLU A 24 42.47 -39.86 51.79
CA GLU A 24 41.23 -39.23 51.29
C GLU A 24 41.53 -38.30 50.13
N THR A 25 42.68 -37.65 50.14
CA THR A 25 43.12 -36.78 49.05
C THR A 25 43.29 -37.51 47.73
N GLU A 26 43.80 -38.73 47.73
CA GLU A 26 44.07 -39.53 46.53
C GLU A 26 42.78 -40.09 45.92
N LEU A 27 41.81 -40.43 46.71
CA LEU A 27 40.50 -40.88 46.26
C LEU A 27 39.65 -39.74 45.68
N LEU A 28 39.73 -38.56 46.27
CA LEU A 28 38.89 -37.41 45.88
C LEU A 28 39.51 -36.51 44.81
N GLU A 29 40.84 -36.61 44.59
CA GLU A 29 41.51 -35.78 43.59
C GLU A 29 41.01 -35.98 42.17
N ASN A 30 40.83 -37.21 41.73
CA ASN A 30 40.28 -37.57 40.44
C ASN A 30 38.83 -37.11 40.28
N VAL A 31 38.02 -37.25 41.35
CA VAL A 31 36.62 -36.80 41.35
C VAL A 31 36.55 -35.28 41.26
N ARG A 32 37.39 -34.56 41.99
CA ARG A 32 37.46 -33.08 41.95
C ARG A 32 37.93 -32.56 40.60
N ARG A 33 38.96 -33.20 40.01
CA ARG A 33 39.44 -32.88 38.67
C ARG A 33 38.36 -33.10 37.62
N LEU A 34 37.66 -34.20 37.69
CA LEU A 34 36.53 -34.53 36.78
C LEU A 34 35.39 -33.51 36.95
N SER A 35 35.02 -33.18 38.17
CA SER A 35 33.98 -32.18 38.47
C SER A 35 34.36 -30.77 37.94
N MET A 36 35.62 -30.35 38.09
CA MET A 36 36.10 -29.06 37.55
C MET A 36 36.06 -29.05 36.02
N THR A 37 36.46 -30.14 35.35
CA THR A 37 36.41 -30.20 33.89
C THR A 37 34.96 -30.18 33.37
N MET A 38 34.06 -30.89 34.03
CA MET A 38 32.60 -30.86 33.70
C MET A 38 32.01 -29.48 33.92
N ALA A 39 32.36 -28.78 35.03
CA ALA A 39 31.91 -27.42 35.29
C ALA A 39 32.44 -26.43 34.22
N ALA A 40 33.70 -26.55 33.83
CA ALA A 40 34.32 -25.73 32.79
C ALA A 40 33.67 -25.97 31.43
N MET A 41 33.43 -27.20 31.07
CA MET A 41 32.71 -27.55 29.83
C MET A 41 31.27 -27.03 29.84
N GLY A 42 30.55 -27.17 30.96
CA GLY A 42 29.20 -26.62 31.13
C GLY A 42 29.17 -25.08 30.96
N PHE A 43 30.14 -24.39 31.55
CA PHE A 43 30.26 -22.95 31.45
C PHE A 43 30.54 -22.49 29.98
N VAL A 44 31.48 -23.15 29.31
CA VAL A 44 31.76 -22.88 27.90
C VAL A 44 30.54 -23.15 27.02
N SER A 45 29.82 -24.25 27.27
CA SER A 45 28.60 -24.58 26.51
C SER A 45 27.49 -23.51 26.68
N ILE A 46 27.32 -23.01 27.90
CA ILE A 46 26.35 -21.91 28.17
C ILE A 46 26.76 -20.63 27.44
N LEU A 47 28.04 -20.26 27.45
CA LEU A 47 28.53 -19.08 26.73
C LEU A 47 28.30 -19.20 25.22
N LEU A 48 28.59 -20.37 24.66
CA LEU A 48 28.33 -20.63 23.21
C LEU A 48 26.84 -20.55 22.89
N LEU A 49 25.99 -21.07 23.75
CA LEU A 49 24.55 -21.02 23.58
C LEU A 49 24.04 -19.57 23.61
N ILE A 50 24.49 -18.77 24.59
CA ILE A 50 24.14 -17.34 24.67
C ILE A 50 24.62 -16.61 23.42
N ALA A 51 25.85 -16.86 22.97
CA ALA A 51 26.40 -16.26 21.75
C ALA A 51 25.57 -16.62 20.53
N ALA A 52 25.16 -17.89 20.39
CA ALA A 52 24.29 -18.33 19.29
C ALA A 52 22.91 -17.68 19.32
N VAL A 53 22.30 -17.56 20.51
CA VAL A 53 20.99 -16.90 20.66
C VAL A 53 21.07 -15.42 20.30
N VAL A 54 22.10 -14.71 20.77
CA VAL A 54 22.33 -13.29 20.44
C VAL A 54 22.57 -13.12 18.95
N TYR A 55 23.35 -14.00 18.33
CA TYR A 55 23.60 -13.99 16.89
C TYR A 55 22.31 -14.17 16.10
N ILE A 56 21.51 -15.20 16.38
CA ILE A 56 20.22 -15.43 15.70
C ILE A 56 19.26 -14.26 15.92
N ALA A 57 19.17 -13.76 17.13
CA ALA A 57 18.30 -12.62 17.44
C ALA A 57 18.68 -11.37 16.67
N SER A 58 19.97 -11.10 16.49
CA SER A 58 20.46 -9.91 15.78
C SER A 58 20.42 -10.02 14.25
N THR A 59 20.64 -11.21 13.71
CA THR A 59 20.74 -11.42 12.24
C THR A 59 19.42 -11.83 11.61
N ILE A 60 18.53 -12.47 12.35
CA ILE A 60 17.26 -12.98 11.80
C ILE A 60 16.05 -12.29 12.45
N THR A 61 15.91 -12.39 13.78
CA THR A 61 14.68 -11.98 14.46
C THR A 61 14.45 -10.47 14.39
N LYS A 62 15.48 -9.67 14.65
CA LYS A 62 15.37 -8.21 14.65
C LYS A 62 15.03 -7.63 13.27
N PRO A 63 15.73 -8.01 12.17
CA PRO A 63 15.35 -7.54 10.83
C PRO A 63 13.92 -7.93 10.43
N LEU A 64 13.50 -9.17 10.67
CA LEU A 64 12.14 -9.62 10.35
C LEU A 64 11.08 -8.83 11.13
N ARG A 65 11.33 -8.53 12.40
CA ARG A 65 10.43 -7.70 13.20
C ARG A 65 10.32 -6.27 12.65
N LEU A 66 11.42 -5.69 12.17
CA LEU A 66 11.41 -4.36 11.56
C LEU A 66 10.63 -4.35 10.25
N LEU A 67 10.77 -5.37 9.41
CA LEU A 67 9.98 -5.53 8.19
C LEU A 67 8.48 -5.67 8.52
N ALA A 68 8.13 -6.45 9.54
CA ALA A 68 6.74 -6.58 9.97
C ALA A 68 6.15 -5.23 10.42
N LEU A 69 6.87 -4.46 11.23
CA LEU A 69 6.42 -3.12 11.64
C LEU A 69 6.28 -2.16 10.46
N ALA A 70 7.20 -2.22 9.50
CA ALA A 70 7.12 -1.41 8.29
C ALA A 70 5.92 -1.80 7.41
N THR A 71 5.54 -3.08 7.41
CA THR A 71 4.32 -3.54 6.72
C THR A 71 3.06 -2.93 7.32
N ASP A 72 2.96 -2.83 8.64
CA ASP A 72 1.83 -2.22 9.33
C ASP A 72 1.74 -0.70 9.02
N GLU A 73 2.87 -0.01 8.99
CA GLU A 73 2.93 1.41 8.60
C GLU A 73 2.46 1.62 7.15
N ILE A 74 2.96 0.80 6.21
CA ILE A 74 2.54 0.85 4.80
C ILE A 74 1.05 0.55 4.67
N ALA A 75 0.53 -0.43 5.41
CA ALA A 75 -0.90 -0.77 5.41
C ALA A 75 -1.77 0.37 5.95
N SER A 76 -1.24 1.20 6.84
CA SER A 76 -1.91 2.42 7.34
C SER A 76 -1.80 3.64 6.39
N GLY A 77 -1.10 3.48 5.26
CA GLY A 77 -0.90 4.53 4.26
C GLY A 77 0.39 5.35 4.41
N ASN A 78 1.25 5.00 5.35
CA ASN A 78 2.54 5.65 5.51
C ASN A 78 3.61 4.96 4.65
N PHE A 79 3.83 5.45 3.44
CA PHE A 79 4.84 4.93 2.51
C PHE A 79 6.24 5.54 2.71
N ASP A 80 6.40 6.52 3.62
CA ASP A 80 7.67 7.19 3.89
C ASP A 80 8.46 6.54 5.03
N VAL A 81 8.07 5.34 5.47
CA VAL A 81 8.78 4.58 6.49
C VAL A 81 10.19 4.22 6.01
N ASP A 82 11.19 4.61 6.81
CA ASP A 82 12.58 4.24 6.56
C ASP A 82 12.85 2.80 7.01
N LEU A 83 13.29 1.98 6.06
CA LEU A 83 13.76 0.64 6.34
C LEU A 83 15.24 0.67 6.71
N PRO A 84 15.64 0.11 7.86
CA PRO A 84 17.05 0.03 8.21
C PRO A 84 17.80 -0.80 7.16
N PRO A 85 19.02 -0.40 6.79
CA PRO A 85 19.81 -1.14 5.82
C PRO A 85 20.16 -2.52 6.40
N VAL A 86 19.57 -3.56 5.85
CA VAL A 86 19.95 -4.94 6.19
C VAL A 86 21.19 -5.29 5.37
N ARG A 87 22.35 -5.37 6.06
CA ARG A 87 23.64 -5.67 5.44
C ARG A 87 23.90 -7.16 5.27
N SER A 88 22.96 -8.01 5.58
CA SER A 88 23.11 -9.46 5.40
C SER A 88 23.11 -9.82 3.92
N LYS A 89 23.91 -10.82 3.57
CA LYS A 89 23.97 -11.38 2.19
C LYS A 89 23.21 -12.70 2.06
N ASP A 90 22.41 -13.02 3.08
CA ASP A 90 21.55 -14.20 3.15
C ASP A 90 20.12 -13.89 2.66
N GLU A 91 19.22 -14.83 2.86
CA GLU A 91 17.82 -14.75 2.44
C GLU A 91 17.09 -13.59 3.14
N VAL A 92 17.50 -13.22 4.37
CA VAL A 92 16.93 -12.09 5.10
C VAL A 92 17.33 -10.76 4.47
N GLY A 93 18.58 -10.64 4.00
CA GLY A 93 19.07 -9.49 3.28
C GLY A 93 18.37 -9.32 1.94
N MET A 94 18.17 -10.42 1.21
CA MET A 94 17.43 -10.42 -0.06
C MET A 94 15.97 -10.01 0.15
N LEU A 95 15.29 -10.58 1.15
CA LEU A 95 13.92 -10.22 1.49
C LEU A 95 13.78 -8.73 1.82
N ALA A 96 14.71 -8.16 2.58
CA ALA A 96 14.68 -6.75 2.92
C ALA A 96 14.89 -5.84 1.69
N HIS A 97 15.76 -6.25 0.77
CA HIS A 97 15.96 -5.55 -0.50
C HIS A 97 14.69 -5.58 -1.36
N ASP A 98 14.10 -6.77 -1.54
CA ASP A 98 12.89 -6.93 -2.34
C ASP A 98 11.70 -6.16 -1.74
N PHE A 99 11.62 -6.12 -0.41
CA PHE A 99 10.63 -5.29 0.29
C PHE A 99 10.84 -3.79 0.03
N GLN A 100 12.09 -3.32 0.01
CA GLN A 100 12.41 -1.93 -0.34
C GLN A 100 11.97 -1.60 -1.77
N VAL A 101 12.30 -2.46 -2.73
CA VAL A 101 11.88 -2.29 -4.14
C VAL A 101 10.36 -2.27 -4.26
N MET A 102 9.68 -3.18 -3.58
CA MET A 102 8.21 -3.23 -3.55
C MET A 102 7.63 -1.92 -2.99
N LYS A 103 8.14 -1.41 -1.87
CA LYS A 103 7.71 -0.14 -1.26
C LYS A 103 7.84 1.03 -2.23
N GLU A 104 8.99 1.17 -2.91
CA GLU A 104 9.21 2.24 -3.88
C GLU A 104 8.24 2.15 -5.07
N LYS A 105 8.04 0.95 -5.59
CA LYS A 105 7.07 0.71 -6.68
C LYS A 105 5.64 1.02 -6.27
N LEU A 106 5.25 0.65 -5.05
CA LEU A 106 3.93 0.95 -4.53
C LEU A 106 3.71 2.47 -4.36
N LYS A 107 4.72 3.17 -3.83
CA LYS A 107 4.69 4.65 -3.71
C LYS A 107 4.52 5.32 -5.07
N GLU A 108 5.29 4.89 -6.08
CA GLU A 108 5.17 5.39 -7.45
C GLU A 108 3.77 5.12 -8.03
N TYR A 109 3.25 3.91 -7.83
CA TYR A 109 1.92 3.53 -8.31
C TYR A 109 0.80 4.37 -7.70
N ILE A 110 0.82 4.57 -6.38
CA ILE A 110 -0.15 5.41 -5.68
C ILE A 110 -0.10 6.86 -6.16
N LYS A 111 1.11 7.41 -6.34
CA LYS A 111 1.29 8.76 -6.89
C LYS A 111 0.65 8.89 -8.28
N ASN A 112 0.98 7.99 -9.20
CA ASN A 112 0.44 8.00 -10.56
C ASN A 112 -1.09 7.84 -10.57
N LEU A 113 -1.63 6.98 -9.71
CA LEU A 113 -3.07 6.79 -9.56
C LEU A 113 -3.75 8.08 -9.08
N THR A 114 -3.18 8.74 -8.08
CA THR A 114 -3.72 9.99 -7.53
C THR A 114 -3.71 11.10 -8.59
N GLU A 115 -2.61 11.27 -9.31
CA GLU A 115 -2.49 12.26 -10.39
C GLU A 115 -3.49 11.98 -11.53
N THR A 116 -3.63 10.71 -11.94
CA THR A 116 -4.56 10.32 -12.99
C THR A 116 -6.01 10.53 -12.56
N THR A 117 -6.35 10.22 -11.31
CA THR A 117 -7.70 10.42 -10.77
C THR A 117 -8.03 11.90 -10.70
N ALA A 118 -7.13 12.74 -10.19
CA ALA A 118 -7.33 14.18 -10.13
C ALA A 118 -7.49 14.81 -11.53
N ALA A 119 -6.70 14.38 -12.52
CA ALA A 119 -6.83 14.81 -13.90
C ALA A 119 -8.18 14.41 -14.51
N LYS A 120 -8.64 13.17 -14.24
CA LYS A 120 -9.95 12.69 -14.70
C LYS A 120 -11.09 13.51 -14.09
N GLU A 121 -11.06 13.75 -12.79
CA GLU A 121 -12.09 14.54 -12.08
C GLU A 121 -12.16 15.98 -12.62
N ARG A 122 -10.99 16.58 -12.89
CA ARG A 122 -10.93 17.90 -13.51
C ARG A 122 -11.58 17.91 -14.90
N ILE A 123 -11.23 16.96 -15.77
CA ILE A 123 -11.83 16.85 -17.12
C ILE A 123 -13.34 16.65 -17.02
N GLN A 124 -13.82 15.81 -16.12
CA GLN A 124 -15.27 15.60 -15.91
C GLN A 124 -15.97 16.88 -15.45
N SER A 125 -15.34 17.66 -14.57
CA SER A 125 -15.89 18.95 -14.14
C SER A 125 -15.94 19.97 -15.30
N GLU A 126 -14.89 20.05 -16.11
CA GLU A 126 -14.85 20.93 -17.29
C GLU A 126 -15.91 20.53 -18.33
N LEU A 127 -16.09 19.22 -18.58
CA LEU A 127 -17.14 18.72 -19.48
C LEU A 127 -18.54 19.02 -18.96
N LYS A 128 -18.78 18.89 -17.66
CA LYS A 128 -20.06 19.25 -17.05
C LYS A 128 -20.38 20.73 -17.24
N MET A 129 -19.40 21.60 -17.01
CA MET A 129 -19.58 23.02 -17.29
C MET A 129 -19.91 23.30 -18.77
N ALA A 130 -19.23 22.59 -19.69
CA ALA A 130 -19.52 22.71 -21.11
C ALA A 130 -20.96 22.26 -21.45
N THR A 131 -21.44 21.18 -20.82
CA THR A 131 -22.83 20.71 -20.94
C THR A 131 -23.82 21.78 -20.48
N ASP A 132 -23.57 22.37 -19.32
CA ASP A 132 -24.46 23.41 -18.75
C ASP A 132 -24.48 24.67 -19.63
N ILE A 133 -23.33 25.09 -20.18
CA ILE A 133 -23.24 26.19 -21.12
C ILE A 133 -24.02 25.89 -22.40
N GLN A 134 -23.77 24.72 -23.03
CA GLN A 134 -24.46 24.32 -24.25
C GLN A 134 -25.97 24.28 -24.06
N ALA A 135 -26.39 23.67 -22.98
CA ALA A 135 -27.79 23.54 -22.66
C ALA A 135 -28.47 24.91 -22.39
N SER A 136 -27.72 25.91 -21.87
CA SER A 136 -28.23 27.26 -21.65
C SER A 136 -28.48 28.05 -22.95
N LEU A 137 -27.84 27.62 -24.04
CA LEU A 137 -28.04 28.23 -25.34
C LEU A 137 -29.37 27.82 -26.01
N LEU A 138 -29.94 26.67 -25.61
CA LEU A 138 -31.17 26.18 -26.18
C LEU A 138 -32.39 26.79 -25.47
N PRO A 139 -33.51 27.01 -26.14
CA PRO A 139 -34.76 27.40 -25.52
C PRO A 139 -35.22 26.33 -24.50
N ARG A 140 -35.44 26.71 -23.26
CA ARG A 140 -35.79 25.78 -22.16
C ARG A 140 -37.08 26.11 -21.43
N LEU A 141 -37.60 27.32 -21.64
CA LEU A 141 -38.84 27.79 -21.00
C LEU A 141 -40.02 27.43 -21.88
N PHE A 142 -40.96 26.69 -21.35
CA PHE A 142 -42.20 26.31 -22.04
C PHE A 142 -43.41 26.60 -21.14
N PRO A 143 -44.51 27.08 -21.71
CA PRO A 143 -44.72 27.42 -23.12
C PRO A 143 -43.80 28.54 -23.58
N ALA A 144 -43.23 28.41 -24.83
CA ALA A 144 -42.23 29.34 -25.34
C ALA A 144 -42.82 30.73 -25.68
N PHE A 145 -44.08 30.75 -26.07
CA PHE A 145 -44.82 31.98 -26.48
C PHE A 145 -46.18 32.00 -25.80
N PRO A 146 -46.24 32.31 -24.50
CA PRO A 146 -47.49 32.23 -23.73
C PRO A 146 -48.59 33.21 -24.24
N ASP A 147 -48.20 34.27 -24.94
CA ASP A 147 -49.14 35.29 -25.50
C ASP A 147 -49.66 34.92 -26.88
N ARG A 148 -49.34 33.72 -27.38
CA ARG A 148 -49.75 33.24 -28.70
C ARG A 148 -50.61 31.95 -28.56
N PRO A 149 -51.91 32.05 -28.37
CA PRO A 149 -52.77 30.91 -28.12
C PRO A 149 -53.05 30.07 -29.38
N GLU A 150 -52.68 30.53 -30.59
CA GLU A 150 -52.90 29.86 -31.84
C GLU A 150 -52.02 28.61 -32.06
N PHE A 151 -50.92 28.45 -31.30
CA PHE A 151 -50.05 27.31 -31.38
C PHE A 151 -49.31 27.08 -30.04
N ASP A 152 -48.79 25.87 -29.82
CA ASP A 152 -47.83 25.55 -28.80
C ASP A 152 -46.60 24.86 -29.41
N ILE A 153 -45.46 25.09 -28.82
CA ILE A 153 -44.22 24.49 -29.28
C ILE A 153 -43.43 23.91 -28.09
N TYR A 154 -42.99 22.69 -28.26
CA TYR A 154 -42.16 22.00 -27.28
C TYR A 154 -40.95 21.36 -27.97
N ALA A 155 -39.78 21.44 -27.36
CA ALA A 155 -38.58 20.77 -27.86
C ALA A 155 -37.71 20.31 -26.69
N SER A 156 -37.03 19.18 -26.90
CA SER A 156 -36.04 18.65 -25.95
C SER A 156 -34.85 18.09 -26.71
N MET A 157 -33.70 18.09 -26.09
CA MET A 157 -32.49 17.50 -26.61
C MET A 157 -31.83 16.69 -25.49
N ASP A 158 -31.47 15.45 -25.80
CA ASP A 158 -30.72 14.55 -24.92
C ASP A 158 -29.47 14.06 -25.66
N PRO A 159 -28.30 14.67 -25.41
CA PRO A 159 -27.09 14.38 -26.15
C PRO A 159 -26.57 13.00 -25.80
N ALA A 160 -26.06 12.26 -26.80
CA ALA A 160 -25.50 10.92 -26.63
C ALA A 160 -24.16 10.88 -25.83
N LYS A 161 -23.51 12.04 -25.66
CA LYS A 161 -22.34 12.27 -24.79
C LYS A 161 -22.61 13.50 -23.92
N GLU A 162 -21.62 13.88 -23.13
CA GLU A 162 -21.71 15.07 -22.27
C GLU A 162 -22.11 16.33 -23.04
N VAL A 163 -21.62 16.47 -24.28
CA VAL A 163 -21.97 17.54 -25.22
C VAL A 163 -22.23 16.97 -26.61
N GLY A 164 -23.10 17.60 -27.37
CA GLY A 164 -23.55 17.13 -28.70
C GLY A 164 -23.47 18.18 -29.79
N GLY A 165 -23.65 17.71 -31.04
CA GLY A 165 -23.78 18.57 -32.24
C GLY A 165 -25.19 19.01 -32.51
N ASP A 166 -26.18 18.23 -32.04
CA ASP A 166 -27.60 18.50 -32.26
C ASP A 166 -28.05 19.80 -31.57
N PHE A 167 -28.96 20.51 -32.19
CA PHE A 167 -29.61 21.64 -31.59
C PHE A 167 -30.94 21.96 -32.21
N TYR A 168 -31.77 22.67 -31.51
CA TYR A 168 -32.99 23.29 -31.97
C TYR A 168 -33.03 24.76 -31.56
N ASP A 169 -33.79 25.57 -32.32
CA ASP A 169 -34.16 26.90 -31.95
C ASP A 169 -35.49 27.29 -32.53
N PHE A 170 -36.15 28.26 -31.97
CA PHE A 170 -37.37 28.88 -32.47
C PHE A 170 -37.46 30.30 -31.99
N PHE A 171 -37.81 31.19 -32.94
CA PHE A 171 -37.93 32.63 -32.67
C PHE A 171 -38.81 33.26 -33.75
N PHE A 172 -39.39 34.40 -33.48
CA PHE A 172 -40.10 35.20 -34.46
C PHE A 172 -39.12 36.01 -35.29
N ILE A 173 -39.25 35.98 -36.63
CA ILE A 173 -38.55 36.82 -37.58
C ILE A 173 -39.23 38.17 -37.62
N ASP A 174 -40.56 38.17 -37.62
CA ASP A 174 -41.43 39.31 -37.50
C ASP A 174 -42.73 38.90 -36.77
N ASP A 175 -43.70 39.79 -36.62
CA ASP A 175 -44.93 39.53 -35.86
C ASP A 175 -45.77 38.37 -36.42
N THR A 176 -45.53 37.96 -37.67
CA THR A 176 -46.32 36.97 -38.39
C THR A 176 -45.57 35.73 -38.83
N HIS A 177 -44.25 35.77 -38.75
CA HIS A 177 -43.40 34.67 -39.21
C HIS A 177 -42.58 34.06 -38.07
N LEU A 178 -42.95 32.80 -37.72
CA LEU A 178 -42.20 31.99 -36.76
C LEU A 178 -41.14 31.15 -37.49
N CYS A 179 -39.89 31.29 -37.11
CA CYS A 179 -38.83 30.37 -37.50
C CYS A 179 -38.67 29.27 -36.43
N PHE A 180 -38.60 28.04 -36.87
CA PHE A 180 -38.17 26.91 -36.07
C PHE A 180 -37.16 26.09 -36.84
N LEU A 181 -36.15 25.55 -36.14
CA LEU A 181 -35.09 24.78 -36.78
C LEU A 181 -34.66 23.62 -35.88
N ILE A 182 -34.26 22.53 -36.52
CA ILE A 182 -33.58 21.39 -35.92
C ILE A 182 -32.36 21.12 -36.81
N ALA A 183 -31.20 20.97 -36.19
CA ALA A 183 -29.96 20.76 -36.92
C ALA A 183 -29.06 19.76 -36.20
N ASP A 184 -28.28 19.03 -36.96
CA ASP A 184 -27.27 18.08 -36.51
C ASP A 184 -25.92 18.46 -37.15
N VAL A 185 -24.92 18.72 -36.30
CA VAL A 185 -23.53 18.99 -36.72
C VAL A 185 -22.79 17.66 -36.81
N SER A 186 -22.22 17.39 -37.97
CA SER A 186 -21.41 16.19 -38.19
C SER A 186 -20.29 16.05 -37.18
N GLY A 187 -20.21 14.88 -36.50
CA GLY A 187 -19.25 14.56 -35.47
C GLY A 187 -19.88 14.35 -34.10
N LYS A 188 -19.06 14.26 -33.07
CA LYS A 188 -19.51 14.01 -31.68
C LYS A 188 -18.60 14.72 -30.66
N GLY A 189 -19.15 15.02 -29.49
CA GLY A 189 -18.39 15.61 -28.39
C GLY A 189 -18.03 17.07 -28.61
N VAL A 190 -16.98 17.54 -27.98
CA VAL A 190 -16.61 18.98 -27.89
C VAL A 190 -16.47 19.67 -29.24
N PRO A 191 -15.81 19.09 -30.28
CA PRO A 191 -15.73 19.78 -31.58
C PRO A 191 -17.12 20.01 -32.21
N ALA A 192 -18.01 19.02 -32.19
CA ALA A 192 -19.35 19.16 -32.73
C ALA A 192 -20.17 20.22 -31.94
N ALA A 193 -20.04 20.22 -30.61
CA ALA A 193 -20.70 21.22 -29.76
C ALA A 193 -20.23 22.66 -30.05
N LEU A 194 -18.95 22.88 -30.31
CA LEU A 194 -18.41 24.20 -30.69
C LEU A 194 -18.99 24.65 -32.04
N TYR A 195 -19.01 23.80 -33.05
CA TYR A 195 -19.63 24.11 -34.33
C TYR A 195 -21.13 24.38 -34.21
N MET A 196 -21.83 23.63 -33.36
CA MET A 196 -23.24 23.85 -33.03
C MET A 196 -23.47 25.28 -32.50
N MET A 197 -22.66 25.71 -31.50
CA MET A 197 -22.80 27.05 -30.92
C MET A 197 -22.60 28.17 -31.99
N VAL A 198 -21.61 28.01 -32.88
CA VAL A 198 -21.36 28.94 -33.96
C VAL A 198 -22.53 28.97 -34.96
N ALA A 199 -22.95 27.77 -35.44
CA ALA A 199 -24.05 27.62 -36.38
C ALA A 199 -25.36 28.23 -35.85
N LYS A 200 -25.72 27.90 -34.59
CA LYS A 200 -26.89 28.42 -33.93
C LYS A 200 -26.87 29.95 -33.82
N THR A 201 -25.72 30.52 -33.42
CA THR A 201 -25.56 31.95 -33.25
C THR A 201 -25.71 32.70 -34.60
N LEU A 202 -25.08 32.17 -35.66
CA LEU A 202 -25.19 32.73 -36.99
C LEU A 202 -26.61 32.67 -37.52
N LEU A 203 -27.28 31.49 -37.45
CA LEU A 203 -28.66 31.33 -37.89
C LEU A 203 -29.62 32.25 -37.18
N LYS A 204 -29.45 32.47 -35.89
CA LYS A 204 -30.28 33.40 -35.14
C LYS A 204 -30.00 34.87 -35.49
N SER A 205 -28.73 35.22 -35.71
CA SER A 205 -28.34 36.59 -36.11
C SER A 205 -28.81 36.97 -37.50
N GLU A 206 -28.85 36.05 -38.45
CA GLU A 206 -29.31 36.28 -39.82
C GLU A 206 -30.87 36.25 -39.92
N GLY A 207 -31.53 35.61 -38.96
CA GLY A 207 -32.99 35.45 -38.96
C GLY A 207 -33.75 36.51 -38.19
N GLN A 208 -33.08 37.45 -37.49
CA GLN A 208 -33.63 38.58 -36.75
C GLN A 208 -33.14 39.89 -37.34
#